data_3f4f9c9eea5dbbb3354fbb38b1a40999
#
_entry.id   3f4f9c9eea5dbbb3354fbb38b1a40999
#
_cell.length_a   1.000
_cell.length_b   1.000
_cell.length_c   1.000
_cell.angle_alpha   90.00
_cell.angle_beta   90.00
_cell.angle_gamma   90.00
#
_symmetry.space_group_name_H-M   'P 1'
#
loop_
_entity.id
_entity.type
_entity.pdbx_description
1 polymer ?
#
loop_
_entity_poly.entity_id
_entity_poly.type
_entity_poly.pdbx_seq_one_letter_code
_entity_poly.pdbx_strand_id
1 'polypeptide(L)'
;MEPLFASPTLAAGYARSRPPVHPRVIARVQRHLGISERLNCAIDIGCGAGLSTRPLNSIAQTAVGIEPLEPMLGWTREVAPDSRFLVGLAEQLPLAQASASLITAAGSLNYADLGRFFPEAHRVLDATGRIAIYDFSQGKRITGNPALEQWFQTFMERYPPPPFSGRPLNPELLEPLATGFRPIGSDYYEESLTLTHSFYVDYAMTETNVAAAVKSGVDEESIRHWCAESLKPVFAGQ
;
A
#
# COMPACT_ATOMS: atom_id res chain seq x y z
N MET A 1 -14.54 2.12 -16.09
CA MET A 1 -13.65 0.95 -16.04
C MET A 1 -13.67 0.43 -14.62
N GLU A 2 -13.92 -0.85 -14.43
CA GLU A 2 -13.99 -1.44 -13.08
C GLU A 2 -12.60 -1.36 -12.42
N PRO A 3 -12.50 -0.93 -11.14
CA PRO A 3 -11.22 -0.83 -10.44
C PRO A 3 -10.51 -2.19 -10.39
N LEU A 4 -9.19 -2.22 -10.57
CA LEU A 4 -8.40 -3.45 -10.59
C LEU A 4 -8.54 -4.27 -9.30
N PHE A 5 -8.66 -3.59 -8.16
CA PHE A 5 -8.77 -4.23 -6.84
C PHE A 5 -10.21 -4.61 -6.43
N ALA A 6 -11.18 -4.47 -7.32
CA ALA A 6 -12.57 -4.87 -7.06
C ALA A 6 -12.79 -6.40 -7.12
N SER A 7 -11.81 -7.18 -7.62
CA SER A 7 -11.90 -8.64 -7.65
C SER A 7 -11.74 -9.23 -6.24
N PRO A 8 -12.67 -10.08 -5.76
CA PRO A 8 -12.56 -10.77 -4.47
C PRO A 8 -11.28 -11.63 -4.36
N THR A 9 -10.88 -12.29 -5.44
CA THR A 9 -9.65 -13.11 -5.48
C THR A 9 -8.40 -12.26 -5.29
N LEU A 10 -8.33 -11.12 -5.98
CA LEU A 10 -7.21 -10.20 -5.83
C LEU A 10 -7.16 -9.59 -4.43
N ALA A 11 -8.32 -9.23 -3.86
CA ALA A 11 -8.43 -8.71 -2.50
C ALA A 11 -7.94 -9.75 -1.47
N ALA A 12 -8.30 -11.03 -1.63
CA ALA A 12 -7.85 -12.13 -0.79
C ALA A 12 -6.31 -12.31 -0.86
N GLY A 13 -5.77 -12.33 -2.06
CA GLY A 13 -4.33 -12.42 -2.29
C GLY A 13 -3.60 -11.23 -1.66
N TYR A 14 -4.09 -10.02 -1.87
CA TYR A 14 -3.53 -8.80 -1.28
C TYR A 14 -3.50 -8.86 0.25
N ALA A 15 -4.59 -9.31 0.88
CA ALA A 15 -4.68 -9.41 2.34
C ALA A 15 -3.65 -10.38 2.96
N ARG A 16 -3.27 -11.44 2.23
CA ARG A 16 -2.47 -12.56 2.76
C ARG A 16 -1.02 -12.60 2.30
N SER A 17 -0.74 -12.02 1.14
CA SER A 17 0.52 -12.26 0.42
C SER A 17 1.34 -10.99 0.18
N ARG A 18 1.07 -9.90 0.89
CA ARG A 18 1.90 -8.69 0.82
C ARG A 18 3.02 -8.74 1.86
N PRO A 19 4.26 -8.34 1.49
CA PRO A 19 5.38 -8.28 2.43
C PRO A 19 5.09 -7.37 3.63
N PRO A 20 5.54 -7.73 4.85
CA PRO A 20 5.22 -7.01 6.08
C PRO A 20 6.08 -5.74 6.25
N VAL A 21 5.99 -4.81 5.29
CA VAL A 21 6.77 -3.55 5.29
C VAL A 21 6.19 -2.49 6.22
N HIS A 22 4.86 -2.41 6.33
CA HIS A 22 4.16 -1.32 7.01
C HIS A 22 4.56 -1.10 8.48
N PRO A 23 4.76 -2.13 9.33
CA PRO A 23 5.21 -1.91 10.70
C PRO A 23 6.56 -1.19 10.80
N ARG A 24 7.50 -1.49 9.87
CA ARG A 24 8.81 -0.85 9.82
C ARG A 24 8.71 0.60 9.37
N VAL A 25 7.86 0.87 8.37
CA VAL A 25 7.59 2.23 7.90
C VAL A 25 6.96 3.06 9.01
N ILE A 26 5.94 2.55 9.70
CA ILE A 26 5.26 3.29 10.79
C ILE A 26 6.21 3.57 11.96
N ALA A 27 7.08 2.62 12.33
CA ALA A 27 8.11 2.88 13.34
C ALA A 27 9.11 3.98 12.91
N ARG A 28 9.39 4.10 11.60
CA ARG A 28 10.21 5.16 11.05
C ARG A 28 9.47 6.50 11.03
N VAL A 29 8.20 6.52 10.62
CA VAL A 29 7.32 7.70 10.69
C VAL A 29 7.23 8.21 12.12
N GLN A 30 7.02 7.32 13.09
CA GLN A 30 6.97 7.67 14.52
C GLN A 30 8.23 8.40 14.97
N ARG A 31 9.41 7.88 14.64
CA ARG A 31 10.70 8.50 14.98
C ARG A 31 10.90 9.83 14.29
N HIS A 32 10.61 9.89 12.98
CA HIS A 32 10.81 11.09 12.16
C HIS A 32 9.90 12.24 12.62
N LEU A 33 8.68 11.94 13.00
CA LEU A 33 7.70 12.92 13.50
C LEU A 33 7.84 13.20 15.01
N GLY A 34 8.75 12.52 15.73
CA GLY A 34 8.95 12.69 17.17
C GLY A 34 7.71 12.30 17.99
N ILE A 35 6.94 11.30 17.56
CA ILE A 35 5.74 10.83 18.27
C ILE A 35 6.18 10.03 19.47
N SER A 36 6.15 10.65 20.67
CA SER A 36 6.55 10.05 21.95
C SER A 36 5.36 9.49 22.74
N GLU A 37 4.16 10.05 22.52
CA GLU A 37 2.91 9.60 23.14
C GLU A 37 1.93 9.11 22.08
N ARG A 38 1.00 8.25 22.48
CA ARG A 38 -0.02 7.77 21.55
C ARG A 38 -0.92 8.92 21.10
N LEU A 39 -1.06 9.06 19.81
CA LEU A 39 -1.98 9.99 19.16
C LEU A 39 -3.43 9.61 19.50
N ASN A 40 -4.34 10.58 19.49
CA ASN A 40 -5.77 10.29 19.69
C ASN A 40 -6.33 9.45 18.55
N CYS A 41 -6.09 9.89 17.30
CA CYS A 41 -6.59 9.21 16.12
C CYS A 41 -5.58 9.29 14.99
N ALA A 42 -5.31 8.15 14.35
CA ALA A 42 -4.57 8.06 13.09
C ALA A 42 -5.47 7.46 11.99
N ILE A 43 -5.44 8.05 10.81
CA ILE A 43 -6.24 7.66 9.66
C ILE A 43 -5.32 7.10 8.58
N ASP A 44 -5.76 6.04 7.91
CA ASP A 44 -5.07 5.41 6.78
C ASP A 44 -5.94 5.51 5.54
N ILE A 45 -5.48 6.26 4.53
CA ILE A 45 -6.22 6.54 3.30
C ILE A 45 -5.92 5.50 2.24
N GLY A 46 -6.98 4.89 1.67
CA GLY A 46 -6.88 3.80 0.74
C GLY A 46 -6.27 2.57 1.42
N CYS A 47 -6.80 2.24 2.58
CA CYS A 47 -6.24 1.23 3.49
C CYS A 47 -6.31 -0.20 2.94
N GLY A 48 -7.07 -0.42 1.87
CA GLY A 48 -7.26 -1.74 1.30
C GLY A 48 -7.78 -2.75 2.32
N ALA A 49 -7.07 -3.86 2.47
CA ALA A 49 -7.38 -4.91 3.44
C ALA A 49 -6.98 -4.56 4.90
N GLY A 50 -6.37 -3.39 5.15
CA GLY A 50 -5.98 -2.95 6.50
C GLY A 50 -4.53 -3.25 6.89
N LEU A 51 -3.68 -3.71 5.97
CA LEU A 51 -2.27 -4.03 6.24
C LEU A 51 -1.48 -2.81 6.73
N SER A 52 -1.72 -1.64 6.16
CA SER A 52 -1.13 -0.35 6.53
C SER A 52 -1.80 0.28 7.75
N THR A 53 -3.09 -0.02 7.99
CA THR A 53 -3.83 0.47 9.16
C THR A 53 -3.41 -0.23 10.45
N ARG A 54 -3.20 -1.54 10.40
CA ARG A 54 -2.86 -2.37 11.58
C ARG A 54 -1.71 -1.79 12.42
N PRO A 55 -0.56 -1.40 11.86
CA PRO A 55 0.55 -0.88 12.66
C PRO A 55 0.28 0.49 13.29
N LEU A 56 -0.73 1.25 12.84
CA LEU A 56 -1.11 2.51 13.49
C LEU A 56 -1.62 2.32 14.91
N ASN A 57 -2.15 1.12 15.25
CA ASN A 57 -2.54 0.79 16.62
C ASN A 57 -1.39 0.86 17.63
N SER A 58 -0.13 0.80 17.18
CA SER A 58 1.03 0.96 18.06
C SER A 58 1.29 2.42 18.45
N ILE A 59 0.86 3.39 17.63
CA ILE A 59 1.15 4.82 17.80
C ILE A 59 -0.10 5.68 18.02
N ALA A 60 -1.30 5.12 17.89
CA ALA A 60 -2.56 5.84 18.11
C ALA A 60 -3.50 5.06 19.02
N GLN A 61 -4.39 5.76 19.72
CA GLN A 61 -5.46 5.16 20.52
C GLN A 61 -6.55 4.57 19.64
N THR A 62 -6.83 5.25 18.51
CA THR A 62 -7.76 4.79 17.48
C THR A 62 -7.07 4.83 16.13
N ALA A 63 -7.07 3.70 15.42
CA ALA A 63 -6.67 3.60 14.03
C ALA A 63 -7.92 3.42 13.15
N VAL A 64 -8.05 4.24 12.10
CA VAL A 64 -9.20 4.22 11.18
C VAL A 64 -8.71 4.08 9.76
N GLY A 65 -9.08 2.99 9.09
CA GLY A 65 -8.86 2.82 7.65
C GLY A 65 -10.05 3.34 6.83
N ILE A 66 -9.75 4.02 5.73
CA ILE A 66 -10.74 4.50 4.76
C ILE A 66 -10.42 3.88 3.40
N GLU A 67 -11.42 3.21 2.81
CA GLU A 67 -11.25 2.47 1.56
C GLU A 67 -12.56 2.51 0.76
N PRO A 68 -12.55 2.83 -0.54
CA PRO A 68 -13.75 2.85 -1.34
C PRO A 68 -14.25 1.46 -1.77
N LEU A 69 -13.40 0.42 -1.77
CA LEU A 69 -13.71 -0.88 -2.33
C LEU A 69 -14.12 -1.90 -1.26
N GLU A 70 -15.41 -2.24 -1.24
CA GLU A 70 -15.96 -3.22 -0.29
C GLU A 70 -15.25 -4.60 -0.31
N PRO A 71 -14.84 -5.17 -1.46
CA PRO A 71 -14.10 -6.42 -1.47
C PRO A 71 -12.79 -6.38 -0.67
N MET A 72 -12.12 -5.23 -0.65
CA MET A 72 -10.92 -5.02 0.17
C MET A 72 -11.28 -4.95 1.66
N LEU A 73 -12.31 -4.18 2.02
CA LEU A 73 -12.79 -4.05 3.40
C LEU A 73 -13.28 -5.37 4.00
N GLY A 74 -13.73 -6.30 3.19
CA GLY A 74 -14.13 -7.64 3.63
C GLY A 74 -13.05 -8.40 4.42
N TRP A 75 -11.76 -8.06 4.22
CA TRP A 75 -10.61 -8.70 4.86
C TRP A 75 -10.13 -8.01 6.15
N THR A 76 -10.60 -6.80 6.41
CA THR A 76 -10.07 -5.96 7.51
C THR A 76 -10.23 -6.57 8.89
N ARG A 77 -11.31 -7.34 9.11
CA ARG A 77 -11.55 -8.04 10.38
C ARG A 77 -10.51 -9.13 10.65
N GLU A 78 -10.00 -9.79 9.61
CA GLU A 78 -8.93 -10.79 9.69
C GLU A 78 -7.56 -10.11 9.86
N VAL A 79 -7.31 -9.05 9.07
CA VAL A 79 -6.00 -8.40 8.98
C VAL A 79 -5.73 -7.45 10.13
N ALA A 80 -6.71 -6.65 10.53
CA ALA A 80 -6.56 -5.58 11.52
C ALA A 80 -7.78 -5.48 12.46
N PRO A 81 -8.03 -6.51 13.30
CA PRO A 81 -9.23 -6.62 14.12
C PRO A 81 -9.39 -5.49 15.14
N ASP A 82 -8.30 -4.86 15.56
CA ASP A 82 -8.28 -3.77 16.55
C ASP A 82 -8.47 -2.37 15.92
N SER A 83 -8.67 -2.29 14.61
CA SER A 83 -8.86 -1.05 13.87
C SER A 83 -10.32 -0.86 13.47
N ARG A 84 -10.68 0.38 13.14
CA ARG A 84 -11.99 0.72 12.58
C ARG A 84 -11.86 0.97 11.08
N PHE A 85 -12.96 0.71 10.34
CA PHE A 85 -12.94 0.86 8.89
C PHE A 85 -14.22 1.53 8.42
N LEU A 86 -14.07 2.43 7.45
CA LEU A 86 -15.15 3.18 6.82
C LEU A 86 -15.02 3.11 5.30
N VAL A 87 -16.14 3.00 4.63
CA VAL A 87 -16.21 3.22 3.18
C VAL A 87 -16.08 4.70 2.90
N GLY A 88 -15.17 5.10 2.03
CA GLY A 88 -14.98 6.50 1.68
C GLY A 88 -13.89 6.72 0.64
N LEU A 89 -13.87 7.91 0.08
CA LEU A 89 -12.88 8.38 -0.89
C LEU A 89 -11.88 9.30 -0.20
N ALA A 90 -10.66 9.35 -0.71
CA ALA A 90 -9.64 10.30 -0.25
C ALA A 90 -10.09 11.77 -0.41
N GLU A 91 -10.88 12.03 -1.43
CA GLU A 91 -11.41 13.34 -1.82
C GLU A 91 -12.63 13.80 -1.01
N GLN A 92 -13.21 12.89 -0.20
CA GLN A 92 -14.38 13.14 0.65
C GLN A 92 -14.36 12.19 1.84
N LEU A 93 -13.68 12.61 2.91
CA LEU A 93 -13.50 11.78 4.09
C LEU A 93 -14.77 11.76 4.96
N PRO A 94 -15.31 10.59 5.33
CA PRO A 94 -16.49 10.47 6.19
C PRO A 94 -16.17 10.71 7.67
N LEU A 95 -15.46 11.81 7.95
CA LEU A 95 -14.94 12.15 9.28
C LEU A 95 -15.21 13.62 9.61
N ALA A 96 -15.33 13.91 10.90
CA ALA A 96 -15.53 15.28 11.38
C ALA A 96 -14.27 16.14 11.19
N GLN A 97 -14.47 17.45 11.18
CA GLN A 97 -13.36 18.43 11.21
C GLN A 97 -12.53 18.22 12.48
N ALA A 98 -11.20 18.38 12.36
CA ALA A 98 -10.24 18.34 13.46
C ALA A 98 -10.36 17.05 14.31
N SER A 99 -10.60 15.90 13.68
CA SER A 99 -10.84 14.62 14.36
C SER A 99 -9.64 13.67 14.35
N ALA A 100 -8.54 14.02 13.67
CA ALA A 100 -7.35 13.18 13.57
C ALA A 100 -6.06 13.98 13.80
N SER A 101 -5.05 13.29 14.32
CA SER A 101 -3.71 13.85 14.57
C SER A 101 -2.68 13.37 13.52
N LEU A 102 -2.98 12.30 12.80
CA LEU A 102 -2.14 11.77 11.72
C LEU A 102 -3.00 11.20 10.60
N ILE A 103 -2.64 11.52 9.37
CA ILE A 103 -3.10 10.81 8.18
C ILE A 103 -1.92 10.08 7.57
N THR A 104 -2.09 8.79 7.24
CA THR A 104 -1.15 8.00 6.44
C THR A 104 -1.77 7.61 5.11
N ALA A 105 -0.94 7.46 4.09
CA ALA A 105 -1.35 6.92 2.79
C ALA A 105 -0.21 6.06 2.23
N ALA A 106 -0.50 4.78 2.01
CA ALA A 106 0.47 3.76 1.62
C ALA A 106 0.22 3.31 0.18
N GLY A 107 0.83 3.96 -0.81
CA GLY A 107 0.66 3.63 -2.23
C GLY A 107 -0.77 3.80 -2.75
N SER A 108 -1.57 4.64 -2.12
CA SER A 108 -3.00 4.83 -2.44
C SER A 108 -3.30 6.16 -3.13
N LEU A 109 -2.61 7.23 -2.74
CA LEU A 109 -2.79 8.55 -3.35
C LEU A 109 -2.31 8.64 -4.81
N ASN A 110 -1.63 7.61 -5.29
CA ASN A 110 -1.29 7.40 -6.69
C ASN A 110 -2.54 7.42 -7.61
N TYR A 111 -3.70 7.12 -7.05
CA TYR A 111 -4.99 7.01 -7.76
C TYR A 111 -5.96 8.15 -7.43
N ALA A 112 -5.69 8.96 -6.40
CA ALA A 112 -6.57 9.99 -5.90
C ALA A 112 -6.42 11.34 -6.64
N ASP A 113 -7.43 12.19 -6.60
CA ASP A 113 -7.33 13.60 -6.95
C ASP A 113 -6.70 14.39 -5.80
N LEU A 114 -5.41 14.66 -5.92
CA LEU A 114 -4.64 15.34 -4.87
C LEU A 114 -5.15 16.76 -4.59
N GLY A 115 -5.67 17.45 -5.61
CA GLY A 115 -6.22 18.81 -5.46
C GLY A 115 -7.46 18.82 -4.55
N ARG A 116 -8.19 17.73 -4.51
CA ARG A 116 -9.35 17.53 -3.62
C ARG A 116 -8.96 16.85 -2.30
N PHE A 117 -7.97 15.98 -2.32
CA PHE A 117 -7.50 15.28 -1.12
C PHE A 117 -6.92 16.24 -0.08
N PHE A 118 -6.00 17.15 -0.45
CA PHE A 118 -5.33 17.99 0.54
C PHE A 118 -6.28 18.96 1.30
N PRO A 119 -7.28 19.58 0.68
CA PRO A 119 -8.31 20.32 1.43
C PRO A 119 -9.08 19.47 2.42
N GLU A 120 -9.45 18.22 2.04
CA GLU A 120 -10.12 17.28 2.95
C GLU A 120 -9.20 16.84 4.10
N ALA A 121 -7.96 16.51 3.81
CA ALA A 121 -6.98 16.20 4.82
C ALA A 121 -6.78 17.36 5.82
N HIS A 122 -6.71 18.59 5.31
CA HIS A 122 -6.62 19.80 6.15
C HIS A 122 -7.87 19.98 7.03
N ARG A 123 -9.05 19.68 6.51
CA ARG A 123 -10.30 19.76 7.27
C ARG A 123 -10.33 18.75 8.43
N VAL A 124 -9.88 17.54 8.17
CA VAL A 124 -9.98 16.41 9.12
C VAL A 124 -8.88 16.45 10.18
N LEU A 125 -7.69 16.94 9.84
CA LEU A 125 -6.58 17.04 10.78
C LEU A 125 -6.82 18.15 11.82
N ASP A 126 -6.38 17.89 13.05
CA ASP A 126 -6.27 18.91 14.10
C ASP A 126 -5.14 19.92 13.77
N ALA A 127 -5.05 20.98 14.56
CA ALA A 127 -4.10 22.08 14.33
C ALA A 127 -2.61 21.64 14.35
N THR A 128 -2.31 20.50 14.93
CA THR A 128 -0.95 19.92 14.99
C THR A 128 -0.81 18.67 14.13
N GLY A 129 -1.87 18.34 13.39
CA GLY A 129 -1.97 17.14 12.59
C GLY A 129 -0.94 17.08 11.46
N ARG A 130 -0.56 15.88 11.11
CA ARG A 130 0.48 15.58 10.12
C ARG A 130 0.00 14.59 9.08
N ILE A 131 0.63 14.63 7.89
CA ILE A 131 0.43 13.64 6.83
C ILE A 131 1.75 12.92 6.59
N ALA A 132 1.71 11.60 6.52
CA ALA A 132 2.82 10.75 6.09
C ALA A 132 2.40 9.95 4.85
N ILE A 133 2.92 10.33 3.71
CA ILE A 133 2.69 9.64 2.43
C ILE A 133 3.90 8.77 2.17
N TYR A 134 3.69 7.49 1.89
CA TYR A 134 4.77 6.57 1.55
C TYR A 134 4.36 5.56 0.49
N ASP A 135 5.35 5.09 -0.22
CA ASP A 135 5.21 4.01 -1.19
C ASP A 135 6.43 3.09 -1.07
N PHE A 136 6.35 1.90 -1.63
CA PHE A 136 7.45 0.97 -1.67
C PHE A 136 7.46 0.21 -3.00
N SER A 137 8.64 0.04 -3.56
CA SER A 137 8.79 -0.81 -4.74
C SER A 137 8.61 -2.27 -4.35
N GLN A 138 8.12 -3.06 -5.29
CA GLN A 138 8.16 -4.51 -5.18
C GLN A 138 9.60 -4.95 -4.95
N GLY A 139 9.85 -5.85 -4.00
CA GLY A 139 11.18 -6.42 -3.77
C GLY A 139 11.67 -7.18 -4.99
N LYS A 140 12.42 -6.51 -5.86
CA LYS A 140 12.92 -7.02 -7.14
C LYS A 140 14.34 -7.55 -7.05
N ARG A 141 14.98 -7.46 -5.89
CA ARG A 141 16.39 -7.82 -5.70
C ARG A 141 16.54 -8.80 -4.55
N ILE A 142 17.42 -9.76 -4.73
CA ILE A 142 17.95 -10.59 -3.66
C ILE A 142 19.38 -10.14 -3.43
N THR A 143 19.78 -9.93 -2.18
CA THR A 143 21.13 -9.51 -1.83
C THR A 143 22.15 -10.52 -2.38
N GLY A 144 23.06 -10.04 -3.22
CA GLY A 144 24.10 -10.88 -3.84
C GLY A 144 23.62 -11.78 -5.00
N ASN A 145 22.37 -11.69 -5.42
CA ASN A 145 21.84 -12.49 -6.53
C ASN A 145 20.99 -11.65 -7.50
N PRO A 146 21.46 -11.37 -8.73
CA PRO A 146 20.72 -10.58 -9.71
C PRO A 146 19.58 -11.34 -10.40
N ALA A 147 19.43 -12.65 -10.17
CA ALA A 147 18.48 -13.48 -10.90
C ALA A 147 17.01 -13.05 -10.70
N LEU A 148 16.68 -12.50 -9.51
CA LEU A 148 15.31 -12.00 -9.28
C LEU A 148 14.98 -10.78 -10.13
N GLU A 149 15.95 -9.90 -10.34
CA GLU A 149 15.77 -8.72 -11.19
C GLU A 149 15.53 -9.11 -12.65
N GLN A 150 16.30 -10.07 -13.15
CA GLN A 150 16.12 -10.63 -14.50
C GLN A 150 14.77 -11.36 -14.63
N TRP A 151 14.40 -12.15 -13.62
CA TRP A 151 13.10 -12.80 -13.57
C TRP A 151 11.97 -11.77 -13.66
N PHE A 152 12.08 -10.67 -12.90
CA PHE A 152 11.04 -9.64 -12.88
C PHE A 152 10.88 -8.95 -14.25
N GLN A 153 11.96 -8.73 -14.99
CA GLN A 153 11.88 -8.24 -16.37
C GLN A 153 11.08 -9.20 -17.25
N THR A 154 11.43 -10.50 -17.23
CA THR A 154 10.70 -11.53 -17.99
C THR A 154 9.22 -11.61 -17.59
N PHE A 155 8.93 -11.47 -16.27
CA PHE A 155 7.57 -11.44 -15.77
C PHE A 155 6.77 -10.26 -16.33
N MET A 156 7.34 -9.06 -16.37
CA MET A 156 6.71 -7.86 -16.90
C MET A 156 6.54 -7.89 -18.44
N GLU A 157 7.46 -8.52 -19.16
CA GLU A 157 7.34 -8.74 -20.60
C GLU A 157 6.23 -9.73 -20.92
N ARG A 158 6.13 -10.81 -20.14
CA ARG A 158 5.13 -11.87 -20.34
C ARG A 158 3.72 -11.41 -19.93
N TYR A 159 3.62 -10.65 -18.86
CA TYR A 159 2.38 -10.11 -18.32
C TYR A 159 2.54 -8.59 -18.17
N PRO A 160 2.30 -7.82 -19.24
CA PRO A 160 2.51 -6.38 -19.19
C PRO A 160 1.51 -5.70 -18.24
N PRO A 161 1.93 -4.61 -17.57
CA PRO A 161 1.05 -3.85 -16.70
C PRO A 161 -0.09 -3.22 -17.50
N PRO A 162 -1.24 -2.96 -16.83
CA PRO A 162 -2.34 -2.23 -17.47
C PRO A 162 -1.89 -0.81 -17.86
N PRO A 163 -2.56 -0.17 -18.84
CA PRO A 163 -2.19 1.16 -19.33
C PRO A 163 -2.14 2.25 -18.27
N PHE A 164 -2.86 2.08 -17.17
CA PHE A 164 -2.85 2.96 -16.02
C PHE A 164 -2.60 2.16 -14.75
N SER A 165 -1.45 2.39 -14.14
CA SER A 165 -1.00 1.73 -12.90
C SER A 165 -0.80 2.71 -11.74
N GLY A 166 -1.47 3.87 -11.76
CA GLY A 166 -1.25 4.96 -10.83
C GLY A 166 -0.12 5.89 -11.27
N ARG A 167 -0.11 7.12 -10.76
CA ARG A 167 1.01 8.05 -10.98
C ARG A 167 2.06 7.87 -9.89
N PRO A 168 3.35 7.95 -10.18
CA PRO A 168 4.38 7.99 -9.16
C PRO A 168 4.25 9.28 -8.35
N LEU A 169 4.40 9.19 -7.03
CA LEU A 169 4.40 10.34 -6.12
C LEU A 169 5.83 10.65 -5.72
N ASN A 170 6.16 11.93 -5.70
CA ASN A 170 7.42 12.47 -5.22
C ASN A 170 7.19 13.84 -4.58
N PRO A 171 8.14 14.41 -3.80
CA PRO A 171 7.98 15.70 -3.18
C PRO A 171 7.66 16.82 -4.18
N GLU A 172 8.31 16.85 -5.34
CA GLU A 172 8.16 17.88 -6.37
C GLU A 172 6.72 17.94 -6.92
N LEU A 173 6.05 16.78 -7.00
CA LEU A 173 4.64 16.71 -7.39
C LEU A 173 3.70 17.11 -6.25
N LEU A 174 4.03 16.70 -5.02
CA LEU A 174 3.15 16.86 -3.86
C LEU A 174 3.16 18.30 -3.32
N GLU A 175 4.32 18.93 -3.20
CA GLU A 175 4.49 20.25 -2.58
C GLU A 175 3.57 21.33 -3.17
N PRO A 176 3.45 21.52 -4.49
CA PRO A 176 2.57 22.56 -5.06
C PRO A 176 1.08 22.29 -4.83
N LEU A 177 0.69 21.03 -4.58
CA LEU A 177 -0.70 20.62 -4.38
C LEU A 177 -1.09 20.61 -2.90
N ALA A 178 -0.12 20.49 -1.99
CA ALA A 178 -0.31 20.38 -0.56
C ALA A 178 -0.62 21.73 0.11
N THR A 179 -1.58 22.47 -0.43
CA THR A 179 -1.98 23.79 0.08
C THR A 179 -2.39 23.71 1.55
N GLY A 180 -1.81 24.58 2.39
CA GLY A 180 -2.03 24.60 3.83
C GLY A 180 -1.09 23.69 4.63
N PHE A 181 -0.24 22.90 3.96
CA PHE A 181 0.77 22.08 4.60
C PHE A 181 2.19 22.60 4.34
N ARG A 182 3.09 22.27 5.26
CA ARG A 182 4.53 22.50 5.08
C ARG A 182 5.24 21.16 5.05
N PRO A 183 6.11 20.89 4.05
CA PRO A 183 6.92 19.68 4.06
C PRO A 183 7.83 19.66 5.29
N ILE A 184 7.86 18.53 5.97
CA ILE A 184 8.78 18.28 7.10
C ILE A 184 10.07 17.63 6.58
N GLY A 185 9.94 16.76 5.58
CA GLY A 185 11.06 16.08 4.93
C GLY A 185 10.59 14.89 4.11
N SER A 186 11.52 14.31 3.36
CA SER A 186 11.37 13.06 2.65
C SER A 186 12.58 12.17 2.89
N ASP A 187 12.40 10.86 2.76
CA ASP A 187 13.45 9.88 3.03
C ASP A 187 13.29 8.69 2.08
N TYR A 188 14.42 8.20 1.57
CA TYR A 188 14.49 7.01 0.74
C TYR A 188 15.44 6.01 1.39
N TYR A 189 14.96 4.79 1.59
CA TYR A 189 15.77 3.75 2.22
C TYR A 189 15.40 2.38 1.69
N GLU A 190 16.29 1.43 1.88
CA GLU A 190 16.09 0.02 1.54
C GLU A 190 15.85 -0.80 2.79
N GLU A 191 14.91 -1.72 2.70
CA GLU A 191 14.63 -2.72 3.73
C GLU A 191 14.80 -4.12 3.16
N SER A 192 15.50 -4.97 3.90
CA SER A 192 15.65 -6.38 3.56
C SER A 192 14.62 -7.21 4.33
N LEU A 193 13.90 -8.06 3.59
CA LEU A 193 12.94 -9.00 4.14
C LEU A 193 13.33 -10.41 3.73
N THR A 194 13.25 -11.36 4.65
CA THR A 194 13.39 -12.77 4.32
C THR A 194 12.05 -13.30 3.84
N LEU A 195 11.98 -13.70 2.58
CA LEU A 195 10.78 -14.26 1.96
C LEU A 195 11.09 -15.65 1.42
N THR A 196 10.14 -16.57 1.57
CA THR A 196 10.24 -17.89 0.95
C THR A 196 9.84 -17.84 -0.53
N HIS A 197 10.28 -18.82 -1.31
CA HIS A 197 9.84 -19.02 -2.69
C HIS A 197 8.31 -19.00 -2.82
N SER A 198 7.60 -19.80 -2.01
CA SER A 198 6.15 -19.87 -2.04
C SER A 198 5.47 -18.54 -1.73
N PHE A 199 5.97 -17.81 -0.72
CA PHE A 199 5.46 -16.49 -0.41
C PHE A 199 5.66 -15.51 -1.58
N TYR A 200 6.82 -15.56 -2.24
CA TYR A 200 7.10 -14.66 -3.36
C TYR A 200 6.23 -14.97 -4.59
N VAL A 201 5.94 -16.25 -4.85
CA VAL A 201 4.94 -16.65 -5.87
C VAL A 201 3.57 -16.04 -5.54
N ASP A 202 3.08 -16.23 -4.31
CA ASP A 202 1.80 -15.68 -3.88
C ASP A 202 1.78 -14.15 -3.97
N TYR A 203 2.89 -13.50 -3.60
CA TYR A 203 3.04 -12.06 -3.75
C TYR A 203 2.97 -11.62 -5.23
N ALA A 204 3.70 -12.27 -6.13
CA ALA A 204 3.66 -11.98 -7.56
C ALA A 204 2.24 -12.09 -8.15
N MET A 205 1.44 -13.04 -7.66
CA MET A 205 0.05 -13.20 -8.07
C MET A 205 -0.86 -12.02 -7.65
N THR A 206 -0.42 -11.15 -6.74
CA THR A 206 -1.16 -9.95 -6.32
C THR A 206 -0.86 -8.70 -7.15
N GLU A 207 0.01 -8.82 -8.14
CA GLU A 207 0.39 -7.70 -8.98
C GLU A 207 -0.69 -7.34 -10.01
N THR A 208 -0.82 -6.04 -10.31
CA THR A 208 -1.86 -5.52 -11.20
C THR A 208 -1.76 -6.05 -12.64
N ASN A 209 -0.56 -6.39 -13.09
CA ASN A 209 -0.33 -7.03 -14.38
C ASN A 209 -0.90 -8.46 -14.45
N VAL A 210 -0.86 -9.23 -13.36
CA VAL A 210 -1.52 -10.54 -13.26
C VAL A 210 -3.04 -10.36 -13.34
N ALA A 211 -3.60 -9.42 -12.58
CA ALA A 211 -5.03 -9.11 -12.66
C ALA A 211 -5.46 -8.72 -14.07
N ALA A 212 -4.65 -7.92 -14.78
CA ALA A 212 -4.90 -7.54 -16.17
C ALA A 212 -4.83 -8.75 -17.12
N ALA A 213 -3.86 -9.64 -16.94
CA ALA A 213 -3.73 -10.85 -17.75
C ALA A 213 -4.93 -11.79 -17.56
N VAL A 214 -5.37 -12.03 -16.32
CA VAL A 214 -6.55 -12.84 -16.01
C VAL A 214 -7.81 -12.21 -16.63
N LYS A 215 -7.98 -10.90 -16.51
CA LYS A 215 -9.10 -10.18 -17.13
C LYS A 215 -9.10 -10.28 -18.67
N SER A 216 -7.94 -10.43 -19.29
CA SER A 216 -7.79 -10.65 -20.74
C SER A 216 -7.99 -12.12 -21.17
N GLY A 217 -8.28 -13.03 -20.22
CA GLY A 217 -8.59 -14.43 -20.48
C GLY A 217 -7.41 -15.39 -20.28
N VAL A 218 -6.28 -14.94 -19.71
CA VAL A 218 -5.20 -15.86 -19.33
C VAL A 218 -5.61 -16.62 -18.07
N ASP A 219 -5.42 -17.95 -18.09
CA ASP A 219 -5.74 -18.80 -16.96
C ASP A 219 -4.82 -18.51 -15.76
N GLU A 220 -5.43 -18.25 -14.61
CA GLU A 220 -4.72 -17.86 -13.38
C GLU A 220 -3.77 -18.96 -12.88
N GLU A 221 -4.18 -20.23 -12.96
CA GLU A 221 -3.34 -21.34 -12.56
C GLU A 221 -2.12 -21.52 -13.47
N SER A 222 -2.27 -21.22 -14.76
CA SER A 222 -1.15 -21.20 -15.70
C SER A 222 -0.12 -20.11 -15.36
N ILE A 223 -0.59 -18.91 -14.93
CA ILE A 223 0.28 -17.84 -14.46
C ILE A 223 1.02 -18.26 -13.19
N ARG A 224 0.29 -18.80 -12.21
CA ARG A 224 0.83 -19.30 -10.94
C ARG A 224 1.87 -20.39 -11.15
N HIS A 225 1.56 -21.36 -12.00
CA HIS A 225 2.49 -22.43 -12.34
C HIS A 225 3.77 -21.90 -12.97
N TRP A 226 3.65 -20.97 -13.94
CA TRP A 226 4.82 -20.35 -14.56
C TRP A 226 5.66 -19.59 -13.54
N CYS A 227 5.05 -18.79 -12.66
CA CYS A 227 5.77 -18.07 -11.59
C CYS A 227 6.49 -19.07 -10.67
N ALA A 228 5.82 -20.12 -10.23
CA ALA A 228 6.39 -21.12 -9.34
C ALA A 228 7.60 -21.83 -9.96
N GLU A 229 7.48 -22.31 -11.20
CA GLU A 229 8.58 -23.01 -11.86
C GLU A 229 9.76 -22.10 -12.20
N SER A 230 9.48 -20.91 -12.73
CA SER A 230 10.54 -19.98 -13.14
C SER A 230 11.27 -19.31 -11.97
N LEU A 231 10.66 -19.24 -10.78
CA LEU A 231 11.29 -18.74 -9.55
C LEU A 231 12.13 -19.78 -8.81
N LYS A 232 11.93 -21.11 -9.04
CA LYS A 232 12.72 -22.14 -8.36
C LYS A 232 14.23 -21.91 -8.43
N PRO A 233 14.83 -21.69 -9.62
CA PRO A 233 16.27 -21.47 -9.70
C PRO A 233 16.71 -20.14 -9.04
N VAL A 234 15.82 -19.13 -8.97
CA VAL A 234 16.11 -17.84 -8.34
C VAL A 234 16.28 -18.00 -6.82
N PHE A 235 15.49 -18.87 -6.21
CA PHE A 235 15.50 -19.16 -4.77
C PHE A 235 16.36 -20.38 -4.40
N ALA A 236 16.95 -21.09 -5.37
CA ALA A 236 17.82 -22.22 -5.10
C ALA A 236 19.13 -21.74 -4.39
N GLY A 237 19.34 -22.21 -3.17
CA GLY A 237 20.54 -21.86 -2.37
C GLY A 237 20.37 -20.63 -1.47
N GLN A 238 19.16 -20.17 -1.25
CA GLN A 238 18.83 -19.10 -0.30
C GLN A 238 18.45 -19.68 1.08
#